data_3701bf194f3c325e4b0172ced6dd0fe8
#
_entry.id   3701bf194f3c325e4b0172ced6dd0fe8
#
_cell.length_a   1.000
_cell.length_b   1.000
_cell.length_c   1.000
_cell.angle_alpha   90.00
_cell.angle_beta   90.00
_cell.angle_gamma   90.00
#
_symmetry.space_group_name_H-M   'P 1'
#
loop_
_entity.id
_entity.type
_entity.pdbx_description
1 polymer ?
#
loop_
_entity_poly.entity_id
_entity_poly.type
_entity_poly.pdbx_seq_one_letter_code
_entity_poly.pdbx_strand_id
1 'polypeptide(L)'
;TSATLVWASVVEFVRATERRNRIALAALSLFAILLGMASRADGAAYAALAIGLAWLATAKIGRRTKIYGAIAGAVIAGVLMWSLSLGSAAVLTSITPIRPNHPRGGWLQRLQDLPGFYVGVFGTRGLGWLDTSMRSATWVLAGASFAALVFWGLRRCGWRKATSLGLIAIVGATLPIVIATLRHATVPETLQPRYFLPLLVIAAMVAVSENNEDGPQLRLAQALLVTASMGVAHANALHTNMRRYLTGIDKKWFNLNTNVEWWWSWAPPPMVVFGVAAGCFLLAVALSSVRLSARPETEAVPPSGQ
;
A
#
# COMPACT_ATOMS: atom_id res chain seq x y z
N THR A 1 4.03 -2.93 3.17
CA THR A 1 5.48 -3.03 2.82
C THR A 1 5.82 -4.34 2.10
N SER A 2 5.54 -5.54 2.68
CA SER A 2 5.89 -6.82 2.03
C SER A 2 5.22 -7.00 0.65
N ALA A 3 3.91 -6.78 0.54
CA ALA A 3 3.19 -6.91 -0.73
C ALA A 3 3.69 -5.93 -1.81
N THR A 4 4.09 -4.71 -1.44
CA THR A 4 4.69 -3.75 -2.38
C THR A 4 6.07 -4.18 -2.84
N LEU A 5 6.86 -4.76 -1.94
CA LEU A 5 8.16 -5.31 -2.28
C LEU A 5 8.04 -6.55 -3.19
N VAL A 6 7.04 -7.42 -2.94
CA VAL A 6 6.70 -8.54 -3.83
C VAL A 6 6.35 -8.03 -5.22
N TRP A 7 5.44 -7.06 -5.32
CA TRP A 7 5.05 -6.51 -6.61
C TRP A 7 6.24 -5.91 -7.38
N ALA A 8 7.04 -5.05 -6.73
CA ALA A 8 8.18 -4.40 -7.36
C ALA A 8 9.25 -5.41 -7.81
N SER A 9 9.60 -6.37 -6.95
CA SER A 9 10.60 -7.38 -7.28
C SER A 9 10.16 -8.33 -8.39
N VAL A 10 8.87 -8.67 -8.46
CA VAL A 10 8.31 -9.49 -9.57
C VAL A 10 8.32 -8.71 -10.89
N VAL A 11 7.94 -7.43 -10.87
CA VAL A 11 7.99 -6.57 -12.07
C VAL A 11 9.42 -6.47 -12.61
N GLU A 12 10.39 -6.21 -11.74
CA GLU A 12 11.79 -6.10 -12.13
C GLU A 12 12.39 -7.46 -12.52
N PHE A 13 11.98 -8.56 -11.88
CA PHE A 13 12.36 -9.93 -12.29
C PHE A 13 11.98 -10.23 -13.74
N VAL A 14 10.78 -9.82 -14.16
CA VAL A 14 10.31 -10.03 -15.55
C VAL A 14 11.09 -9.17 -16.54
N ARG A 15 11.50 -7.97 -16.12
CA ARG A 15 12.29 -7.03 -16.94
C ARG A 15 13.77 -7.37 -17.01
N ALA A 16 14.33 -7.99 -15.97
CA ALA A 16 15.75 -8.27 -15.88
C ALA A 16 16.21 -9.21 -16.99
N THR A 17 17.33 -8.87 -17.62
CA THR A 17 17.98 -9.68 -18.67
C THR A 17 19.05 -10.60 -18.11
N GLU A 18 19.75 -10.13 -17.06
CA GLU A 18 20.86 -10.86 -16.44
C GLU A 18 20.35 -11.94 -15.47
N ARG A 19 20.92 -13.13 -15.55
CA ARG A 19 20.56 -14.27 -14.68
C ARG A 19 20.79 -13.96 -13.20
N ARG A 20 21.90 -13.29 -12.86
CA ARG A 20 22.23 -12.91 -11.48
C ARG A 20 21.17 -12.02 -10.86
N ASN A 21 20.76 -11.00 -11.58
CA ASN A 21 19.72 -10.06 -11.14
C ASN A 21 18.37 -10.78 -10.96
N ARG A 22 18.02 -11.72 -11.85
CA ARG A 22 16.81 -12.53 -11.70
C ARG A 22 16.81 -13.38 -10.44
N ILE A 23 17.93 -14.05 -10.13
CA ILE A 23 18.04 -14.86 -8.91
C ILE A 23 17.89 -13.97 -7.67
N ALA A 24 18.56 -12.83 -7.62
CA ALA A 24 18.46 -11.89 -6.51
C ALA A 24 17.01 -11.35 -6.33
N LEU A 25 16.33 -11.00 -7.41
CA LEU A 25 14.95 -10.52 -7.38
C LEU A 25 13.95 -11.62 -6.98
N ALA A 26 14.17 -12.85 -7.43
CA ALA A 26 13.38 -14.01 -7.00
C ALA A 26 13.55 -14.29 -5.50
N ALA A 27 14.78 -14.24 -4.99
CA ALA A 27 15.09 -14.40 -3.57
C ALA A 27 14.45 -13.27 -2.74
N LEU A 28 14.51 -12.03 -3.21
CA LEU A 28 13.87 -10.88 -2.57
C LEU A 28 12.34 -11.02 -2.55
N SER A 29 11.74 -11.50 -3.65
CA SER A 29 10.30 -11.78 -3.72
C SER A 29 9.90 -12.85 -2.71
N LEU A 30 10.64 -13.95 -2.65
CA LEU A 30 10.38 -15.04 -1.71
C LEU A 30 10.51 -14.55 -0.25
N PHE A 31 11.57 -13.82 0.07
CA PHE A 31 11.76 -13.22 1.39
C PHE A 31 10.60 -12.31 1.77
N ALA A 32 10.15 -11.44 0.86
CA ALA A 32 9.04 -10.54 1.10
C ALA A 32 7.70 -11.29 1.30
N ILE A 33 7.48 -12.39 0.56
CA ILE A 33 6.30 -13.27 0.75
C ILE A 33 6.33 -13.88 2.14
N LEU A 34 7.44 -14.50 2.52
CA LEU A 34 7.60 -15.16 3.83
C LEU A 34 7.44 -14.15 4.97
N LEU A 35 8.04 -12.97 4.86
CA LEU A 35 7.90 -11.89 5.83
C LEU A 35 6.44 -11.42 5.95
N GLY A 36 5.74 -11.29 4.81
CA GLY A 36 4.32 -10.93 4.79
C GLY A 36 3.45 -11.95 5.49
N MET A 37 3.68 -13.23 5.20
CA MET A 37 2.94 -14.35 5.80
C MET A 37 3.22 -14.49 7.30
N ALA A 38 4.48 -14.33 7.72
CA ALA A 38 4.85 -14.38 9.13
C ALA A 38 4.31 -13.19 9.95
N SER A 39 4.11 -12.05 9.30
CA SER A 39 3.65 -10.83 9.97
C SER A 39 2.13 -10.80 10.16
N ARG A 40 1.35 -11.36 9.22
CA ARG A 40 -0.11 -11.22 9.17
C ARG A 40 -0.78 -12.35 8.40
N ALA A 41 -1.95 -12.79 8.89
CA ALA A 41 -2.74 -13.83 8.25
C ALA A 41 -3.22 -13.46 6.83
N ASP A 42 -3.46 -12.16 6.55
CA ASP A 42 -3.84 -11.65 5.22
C ASP A 42 -2.64 -11.41 4.28
N GLY A 43 -1.40 -11.54 4.78
CA GLY A 43 -0.19 -11.31 4.01
C GLY A 43 -0.05 -12.20 2.77
N ALA A 44 -0.50 -13.45 2.87
CA ALA A 44 -0.54 -14.40 1.75
C ALA A 44 -1.45 -13.92 0.62
N ALA A 45 -2.66 -13.44 0.95
CA ALA A 45 -3.62 -12.95 -0.04
C ALA A 45 -3.09 -11.71 -0.78
N TYR A 46 -2.47 -10.78 -0.05
CA TYR A 46 -1.84 -9.60 -0.65
C TYR A 46 -0.62 -9.95 -1.50
N ALA A 47 0.18 -10.93 -1.10
CA ALA A 47 1.30 -11.41 -1.92
C ALA A 47 0.80 -12.05 -3.22
N ALA A 48 -0.21 -12.90 -3.14
CA ALA A 48 -0.85 -13.52 -4.30
C ALA A 48 -1.41 -12.47 -5.28
N LEU A 49 -2.14 -11.48 -4.76
CA LEU A 49 -2.65 -10.36 -5.55
C LEU A 49 -1.52 -9.57 -6.20
N ALA A 50 -0.47 -9.25 -5.46
CA ALA A 50 0.70 -8.51 -5.95
C ALA A 50 1.40 -9.25 -7.10
N ILE A 51 1.60 -10.57 -6.99
CA ILE A 51 2.19 -11.40 -8.05
C ILE A 51 1.28 -11.40 -9.29
N GLY A 52 -0.02 -11.63 -9.11
CA GLY A 52 -0.99 -11.66 -10.22
C GLY A 52 -1.04 -10.33 -10.98
N LEU A 53 -1.07 -9.21 -10.27
CA LEU A 53 -1.07 -7.87 -10.85
C LEU A 53 0.26 -7.52 -11.52
N ALA A 54 1.40 -7.89 -10.92
CA ALA A 54 2.72 -7.70 -11.53
C ALA A 54 2.83 -8.48 -12.84
N TRP A 55 2.35 -9.71 -12.84
CA TRP A 55 2.31 -10.53 -14.05
C TRP A 55 1.41 -9.92 -15.12
N LEU A 56 0.19 -9.50 -14.77
CA LEU A 56 -0.74 -8.85 -15.69
C LEU A 56 -0.16 -7.57 -16.29
N ALA A 57 0.55 -6.78 -15.49
CA ALA A 57 1.17 -5.53 -15.92
C ALA A 57 2.33 -5.75 -16.90
N THR A 58 3.14 -6.84 -16.70
CA THR A 58 4.41 -7.03 -17.42
C THR A 58 4.40 -8.09 -18.50
N ALA A 59 3.39 -8.99 -18.51
CA ALA A 59 3.34 -10.14 -19.42
C ALA A 59 3.28 -9.73 -20.89
N LYS A 60 4.38 -9.91 -21.64
CA LYS A 60 4.34 -9.94 -23.11
C LYS A 60 3.93 -11.35 -23.52
N ILE A 61 2.92 -11.49 -24.42
CA ILE A 61 2.37 -12.77 -24.85
C ILE A 61 3.45 -13.56 -25.60
N GLY A 62 4.04 -14.58 -24.96
CA GLY A 62 5.07 -15.43 -25.52
C GLY A 62 5.20 -16.75 -24.74
N ARG A 63 5.96 -17.74 -25.28
CA ARG A 63 6.16 -19.03 -24.62
C ARG A 63 6.75 -18.89 -23.20
N ARG A 64 7.73 -17.99 -23.02
CA ARG A 64 8.33 -17.72 -21.71
C ARG A 64 7.32 -17.14 -20.73
N THR A 65 6.41 -16.29 -21.20
CA THR A 65 5.36 -15.71 -20.37
C THR A 65 4.39 -16.75 -19.83
N LYS A 66 4.05 -17.77 -20.63
CA LYS A 66 3.20 -18.88 -20.19
C LYS A 66 3.86 -19.67 -19.07
N ILE A 67 5.18 -19.93 -19.17
CA ILE A 67 5.95 -20.63 -18.15
C ILE A 67 6.01 -19.81 -16.86
N TYR A 68 6.32 -18.51 -16.93
CA TYR A 68 6.34 -17.64 -15.75
C TYR A 68 4.96 -17.47 -15.13
N GLY A 69 3.90 -17.44 -15.96
CA GLY A 69 2.52 -17.42 -15.49
C GLY A 69 2.14 -18.71 -14.74
N ALA A 70 2.57 -19.86 -15.24
CA ALA A 70 2.37 -21.13 -14.55
C ALA A 70 3.13 -21.20 -13.22
N ILE A 71 4.37 -20.73 -13.19
CA ILE A 71 5.18 -20.65 -11.94
C ILE A 71 4.50 -19.69 -10.96
N ALA A 72 4.10 -18.50 -11.39
CA ALA A 72 3.39 -17.53 -10.55
C ALA A 72 2.08 -18.12 -10.01
N GLY A 73 1.31 -18.81 -10.85
CA GLY A 73 0.09 -19.52 -10.45
C GLY A 73 0.36 -20.60 -9.41
N ALA A 74 1.41 -21.39 -9.59
CA ALA A 74 1.83 -22.42 -8.63
C ALA A 74 2.27 -21.81 -7.29
N VAL A 75 3.04 -20.71 -7.31
CA VAL A 75 3.44 -19.97 -6.11
C VAL A 75 2.20 -19.40 -5.40
N ILE A 76 1.28 -18.78 -6.13
CA ILE A 76 0.02 -18.27 -5.57
C ILE A 76 -0.77 -19.39 -4.92
N ALA A 77 -0.97 -20.51 -5.61
CA ALA A 77 -1.67 -21.67 -5.08
C ALA A 77 -0.98 -22.22 -3.82
N GLY A 78 0.34 -22.37 -3.84
CA GLY A 78 1.13 -22.84 -2.70
C GLY A 78 1.01 -21.90 -1.49
N VAL A 79 1.11 -20.59 -1.71
CA VAL A 79 0.96 -19.55 -0.67
C VAL A 79 -0.43 -19.58 -0.08
N LEU A 80 -1.48 -19.71 -0.90
CA LEU A 80 -2.86 -19.79 -0.43
C LEU A 80 -3.13 -21.09 0.33
N MET A 81 -2.67 -22.24 -0.19
CA MET A 81 -2.81 -23.53 0.50
C MET A 81 -2.09 -23.53 1.85
N TRP A 82 -0.87 -23.00 1.90
CA TRP A 82 -0.13 -22.84 3.16
C TRP A 82 -0.88 -21.94 4.14
N SER A 83 -1.40 -20.81 3.68
CA SER A 83 -2.19 -19.89 4.50
C SER A 83 -3.45 -20.59 5.06
N LEU A 84 -4.13 -21.38 4.25
CA LEU A 84 -5.30 -22.15 4.68
C LEU A 84 -4.93 -23.23 5.70
N SER A 85 -3.79 -23.90 5.55
CA SER A 85 -3.31 -24.92 6.48
C SER A 85 -2.93 -24.37 7.86
N LEU A 86 -2.51 -23.11 7.95
CA LEU A 86 -2.19 -22.42 9.19
C LEU A 86 -3.42 -21.92 9.97
N GLY A 87 -4.61 -22.32 9.58
CA GLY A 87 -5.85 -21.97 10.30
C GLY A 87 -6.40 -20.59 9.98
N SER A 88 -5.85 -19.87 8.99
CA SER A 88 -6.47 -18.62 8.51
C SER A 88 -7.85 -18.86 7.92
N ALA A 89 -8.16 -20.06 7.48
CA ALA A 89 -9.52 -20.49 7.15
C ALA A 89 -10.46 -20.48 8.39
N ALA A 90 -9.95 -20.78 9.58
CA ALA A 90 -10.72 -20.70 10.81
C ALA A 90 -11.20 -19.26 11.10
N VAL A 91 -10.42 -18.24 10.71
CA VAL A 91 -10.86 -16.84 10.81
C VAL A 91 -12.02 -16.56 9.86
N LEU A 92 -12.04 -17.15 8.67
CA LEU A 92 -13.14 -17.01 7.71
C LEU A 92 -14.36 -17.83 8.13
N THR A 93 -14.15 -19.03 8.69
CA THR A 93 -15.25 -19.91 9.16
C THR A 93 -15.82 -19.48 10.51
N SER A 94 -15.04 -18.75 11.33
CA SER A 94 -15.49 -18.16 12.59
C SER A 94 -16.17 -16.78 12.42
N ILE A 95 -16.64 -16.45 11.20
CA ILE A 95 -17.42 -15.22 10.97
C ILE A 95 -18.80 -15.39 11.64
N THR A 96 -18.85 -15.11 12.95
CA THR A 96 -20.11 -15.03 13.68
C THR A 96 -20.78 -13.68 13.39
N PRO A 97 -22.12 -13.65 13.23
CA PRO A 97 -22.84 -12.40 13.12
C PRO A 97 -22.59 -11.50 14.35
N ILE A 98 -22.24 -10.25 14.14
CA ILE A 98 -22.05 -9.27 15.23
C ILE A 98 -23.42 -8.92 15.84
N ARG A 99 -24.46 -8.88 14.99
CA ARG A 99 -25.83 -8.59 15.38
C ARG A 99 -26.79 -9.58 14.68
N PRO A 100 -26.97 -10.81 15.20
CA PRO A 100 -27.75 -11.84 14.53
C PRO A 100 -29.21 -11.45 14.26
N ASN A 101 -29.78 -10.57 15.10
CA ASN A 101 -31.19 -10.12 15.00
C ASN A 101 -31.33 -8.79 14.23
N HIS A 102 -30.24 -8.19 13.73
CA HIS A 102 -30.32 -6.97 12.95
C HIS A 102 -30.72 -7.28 11.50
N PRO A 103 -31.69 -6.57 10.90
CA PRO A 103 -31.97 -6.73 9.49
C PRO A 103 -30.67 -6.49 8.71
N ARG A 104 -30.40 -7.39 7.75
CA ARG A 104 -29.25 -7.24 6.84
C ARG A 104 -29.40 -5.91 6.13
N GLY A 105 -28.71 -4.88 6.55
CA GLY A 105 -28.71 -3.57 5.89
C GLY A 105 -28.52 -3.75 4.38
N GLY A 106 -29.19 -2.93 3.59
CA GLY A 106 -29.17 -3.06 2.14
C GLY A 106 -27.73 -2.97 1.57
N TRP A 107 -27.44 -3.70 0.51
CA TRP A 107 -26.16 -3.63 -0.20
C TRP A 107 -25.79 -2.19 -0.62
N LEU A 108 -26.80 -1.38 -0.93
CA LEU A 108 -26.64 0.02 -1.30
C LEU A 108 -26.07 0.85 -0.14
N GLN A 109 -26.53 0.65 1.08
CA GLN A 109 -25.98 1.32 2.26
C GLN A 109 -24.50 0.95 2.46
N ARG A 110 -24.15 -0.33 2.32
CA ARG A 110 -22.75 -0.78 2.41
C ARG A 110 -21.87 -0.20 1.32
N LEU A 111 -22.42 -0.02 0.13
CA LEU A 111 -21.72 0.65 -0.97
C LEU A 111 -21.47 2.14 -0.63
N GLN A 112 -22.45 2.81 -0.04
CA GLN A 112 -22.31 4.20 0.44
C GLN A 112 -21.31 4.35 1.58
N ASP A 113 -21.09 3.31 2.37
CA ASP A 113 -20.08 3.30 3.45
C ASP A 113 -18.63 3.28 2.91
N LEU A 114 -18.39 2.77 1.68
CA LEU A 114 -17.05 2.56 1.14
C LEU A 114 -16.21 3.83 1.04
N PRO A 115 -16.69 4.98 0.57
CA PRO A 115 -15.87 6.20 0.51
C PRO A 115 -15.34 6.59 1.89
N GLY A 116 -16.21 6.62 2.90
CA GLY A 116 -15.82 6.91 4.29
C GLY A 116 -14.87 5.85 4.87
N PHE A 117 -15.05 4.59 4.51
CA PHE A 117 -14.15 3.51 4.89
C PHE A 117 -12.75 3.72 4.29
N TYR A 118 -12.65 4.04 3.00
CA TYR A 118 -11.35 4.26 2.36
C TYR A 118 -10.64 5.53 2.81
N VAL A 119 -11.36 6.60 3.09
CA VAL A 119 -10.78 7.79 3.75
C VAL A 119 -10.22 7.42 5.13
N GLY A 120 -10.86 6.47 5.81
CA GLY A 120 -10.39 5.90 7.07
C GLY A 120 -8.99 5.27 7.01
N VAL A 121 -8.56 4.77 5.83
CA VAL A 121 -7.20 4.21 5.64
C VAL A 121 -6.12 5.26 5.90
N PHE A 122 -6.39 6.52 5.59
CA PHE A 122 -5.45 7.63 5.78
C PHE A 122 -5.43 8.20 7.20
N GLY A 123 -6.29 7.70 8.10
CA GLY A 123 -6.22 8.03 9.52
C GLY A 123 -7.47 8.65 10.16
N THR A 124 -8.60 8.83 9.44
CA THR A 124 -9.83 9.40 10.05
C THR A 124 -10.46 8.45 11.08
N ARG A 125 -10.16 7.15 11.04
CA ARG A 125 -10.65 6.13 11.96
C ARG A 125 -9.74 5.84 13.14
N GLY A 126 -8.73 6.68 13.35
CA GLY A 126 -7.74 6.48 14.41
C GLY A 126 -6.70 5.40 14.10
N LEU A 127 -5.54 5.54 14.75
CA LEU A 127 -4.46 4.53 14.73
C LEU A 127 -4.43 3.79 16.07
N GLY A 128 -3.54 2.80 16.17
CA GLY A 128 -3.41 1.99 17.37
C GLY A 128 -4.65 1.13 17.62
N TRP A 129 -5.23 1.24 18.78
CA TRP A 129 -6.48 0.57 19.19
C TRP A 129 -7.75 1.33 18.75
N LEU A 130 -7.67 2.18 17.72
CA LEU A 130 -8.74 3.06 17.23
C LEU A 130 -9.07 4.23 18.19
N ASP A 131 -8.24 4.46 19.19
CA ASP A 131 -8.37 5.50 20.20
C ASP A 131 -7.56 6.76 19.87
N THR A 132 -6.61 6.66 18.93
CA THR A 132 -5.73 7.77 18.57
C THR A 132 -6.26 8.48 17.33
N SER A 133 -6.99 9.57 17.54
CA SER A 133 -7.47 10.41 16.44
C SER A 133 -6.31 11.15 15.76
N MET A 134 -6.23 11.07 14.43
CA MET A 134 -5.26 11.81 13.65
C MET A 134 -5.75 13.22 13.35
N ARG A 135 -4.82 14.17 13.32
CA ARG A 135 -5.11 15.55 12.86
C ARG A 135 -5.54 15.51 11.40
N SER A 136 -6.44 16.42 11.01
CA SER A 136 -6.95 16.51 9.64
C SER A 136 -5.83 16.66 8.61
N ALA A 137 -4.77 17.40 8.90
CA ALA A 137 -3.62 17.54 8.03
C ALA A 137 -3.00 16.17 7.63
N THR A 138 -3.01 15.16 8.51
CA THR A 138 -2.48 13.82 8.21
C THR A 138 -3.26 13.16 7.08
N TRP A 139 -4.57 12.99 7.26
CA TRP A 139 -5.36 12.23 6.30
C TRP A 139 -5.69 13.03 5.03
N VAL A 140 -5.81 14.36 5.11
CA VAL A 140 -6.00 15.21 3.93
C VAL A 140 -4.76 15.17 3.03
N LEU A 141 -3.57 15.39 3.59
CA LEU A 141 -2.34 15.43 2.81
C LEU A 141 -1.96 14.04 2.27
N ALA A 142 -2.13 12.98 3.05
CA ALA A 142 -1.89 11.61 2.59
C ALA A 142 -2.87 11.22 1.47
N GLY A 143 -4.17 11.49 1.65
CA GLY A 143 -5.20 11.21 0.65
C GLY A 143 -5.02 12.03 -0.63
N ALA A 144 -4.70 13.32 -0.51
CA ALA A 144 -4.41 14.19 -1.66
C ALA A 144 -3.17 13.71 -2.43
N SER A 145 -2.10 13.32 -1.74
CA SER A 145 -0.90 12.78 -2.37
C SER A 145 -1.20 11.47 -3.10
N PHE A 146 -1.96 10.57 -2.48
CA PHE A 146 -2.40 9.33 -3.11
C PHE A 146 -3.23 9.60 -4.38
N ALA A 147 -4.24 10.48 -4.28
CA ALA A 147 -5.08 10.85 -5.41
C ALA A 147 -4.25 11.47 -6.55
N ALA A 148 -3.34 12.40 -6.22
CA ALA A 148 -2.47 13.02 -7.21
C ALA A 148 -1.60 11.98 -7.94
N LEU A 149 -0.97 11.04 -7.23
CA LEU A 149 -0.16 9.98 -7.83
C LEU A 149 -0.99 9.08 -8.75
N VAL A 150 -2.20 8.69 -8.32
CA VAL A 150 -3.11 7.88 -9.14
C VAL A 150 -3.53 8.66 -10.40
N PHE A 151 -3.98 9.92 -10.26
CA PHE A 151 -4.37 10.76 -11.40
C PHE A 151 -3.25 10.96 -12.42
N TRP A 152 -2.04 11.23 -11.94
CA TRP A 152 -0.88 11.37 -12.85
C TRP A 152 -0.54 10.06 -13.53
N GLY A 153 -0.59 8.96 -12.80
CA GLY A 153 -0.35 7.63 -13.38
C GLY A 153 -1.39 7.21 -14.41
N LEU A 154 -2.64 7.67 -14.29
CA LEU A 154 -3.73 7.38 -15.24
C LEU A 154 -3.62 8.15 -16.55
N ARG A 155 -2.79 9.19 -16.66
CA ARG A 155 -2.64 9.96 -17.92
C ARG A 155 -2.25 9.09 -19.12
N ARG A 156 -1.54 7.99 -18.90
CA ARG A 156 -1.20 6.97 -19.91
C ARG A 156 -1.72 5.61 -19.47
N CYS A 157 -3.03 5.42 -19.59
CA CYS A 157 -3.70 4.21 -19.12
C CYS A 157 -3.91 3.23 -20.28
N GLY A 158 -2.98 2.29 -20.43
CA GLY A 158 -3.18 1.16 -21.34
C GLY A 158 -4.17 0.14 -20.73
N TRP A 159 -4.74 -0.73 -21.58
CA TRP A 159 -5.77 -1.70 -21.17
C TRP A 159 -5.34 -2.59 -19.99
N ARG A 160 -4.07 -2.99 -19.90
CA ARG A 160 -3.53 -3.82 -18.80
C ARG A 160 -3.56 -3.09 -17.47
N LYS A 161 -3.15 -1.81 -17.48
CA LYS A 161 -3.22 -0.94 -16.32
C LYS A 161 -4.67 -0.74 -15.89
N ALA A 162 -5.56 -0.45 -16.84
CA ALA A 162 -6.99 -0.30 -16.58
C ALA A 162 -7.60 -1.58 -15.98
N THR A 163 -7.29 -2.75 -16.55
CA THR A 163 -7.75 -4.05 -16.02
C THR A 163 -7.21 -4.32 -14.62
N SER A 164 -5.92 -4.04 -14.36
CA SER A 164 -5.32 -4.21 -13.03
C SER A 164 -5.98 -3.30 -11.98
N LEU A 165 -6.18 -2.03 -12.31
CA LEU A 165 -6.85 -1.08 -11.42
C LEU A 165 -8.34 -1.41 -11.24
N GLY A 166 -9.01 -1.85 -12.30
CA GLY A 166 -10.39 -2.35 -12.24
C GLY A 166 -10.53 -3.56 -11.33
N LEU A 167 -9.61 -4.53 -11.42
CA LEU A 167 -9.59 -5.69 -10.52
C LEU A 167 -9.36 -5.28 -9.07
N ILE A 168 -8.42 -4.37 -8.81
CA ILE A 168 -8.19 -3.82 -7.47
C ILE A 168 -9.45 -3.13 -6.93
N ALA A 169 -10.11 -2.31 -7.75
CA ALA A 169 -11.33 -1.63 -7.38
C ALA A 169 -12.48 -2.60 -7.08
N ILE A 170 -12.65 -3.65 -7.91
CA ILE A 170 -13.66 -4.70 -7.69
C ILE A 170 -13.37 -5.44 -6.37
N VAL A 171 -12.15 -5.92 -6.15
CA VAL A 171 -11.77 -6.60 -4.90
C VAL A 171 -11.96 -5.67 -3.71
N GLY A 172 -11.51 -4.42 -3.84
CA GLY A 172 -11.65 -3.40 -2.80
C GLY A 172 -13.10 -3.08 -2.46
N ALA A 173 -14.01 -3.07 -3.44
CA ALA A 173 -15.43 -2.83 -3.19
C ALA A 173 -16.15 -4.08 -2.66
N THR A 174 -15.93 -5.24 -3.28
CA THR A 174 -16.69 -6.45 -2.99
C THR A 174 -16.32 -7.07 -1.65
N LEU A 175 -15.02 -7.13 -1.31
CA LEU A 175 -14.56 -7.80 -0.10
C LEU A 175 -15.14 -7.18 1.19
N PRO A 176 -15.10 -5.85 1.41
CA PRO A 176 -15.72 -5.23 2.58
C PRO A 176 -17.23 -5.45 2.64
N ILE A 177 -17.93 -5.35 1.50
CA ILE A 177 -19.37 -5.54 1.42
C ILE A 177 -19.75 -6.99 1.76
N VAL A 178 -19.04 -7.97 1.22
CA VAL A 178 -19.29 -9.40 1.49
C VAL A 178 -19.08 -9.70 2.96
N ILE A 179 -17.95 -9.26 3.55
CA ILE A 179 -17.68 -9.51 4.97
C ILE A 179 -18.73 -8.83 5.86
N ALA A 180 -19.11 -7.59 5.58
CA ALA A 180 -20.15 -6.89 6.32
C ALA A 180 -21.53 -7.58 6.19
N THR A 181 -21.82 -8.13 5.01
CA THR A 181 -23.07 -8.89 4.79
C THR A 181 -23.10 -10.19 5.59
N LEU A 182 -22.01 -10.93 5.58
CA LEU A 182 -21.89 -12.18 6.36
C LEU A 182 -21.96 -11.94 7.87
N ARG A 183 -21.47 -10.78 8.33
CA ARG A 183 -21.49 -10.41 9.76
C ARG A 183 -22.76 -9.69 10.21
N HIS A 184 -23.73 -9.46 9.31
CA HIS A 184 -24.95 -8.71 9.59
C HIS A 184 -24.68 -7.32 10.20
N ALA A 185 -23.70 -6.59 9.67
CA ALA A 185 -23.24 -5.31 10.19
C ALA A 185 -22.90 -4.33 9.07
N THR A 186 -22.53 -3.12 9.43
CA THR A 186 -21.99 -2.12 8.48
C THR A 186 -20.53 -2.41 8.17
N VAL A 187 -19.99 -1.84 7.07
CA VAL A 187 -18.58 -2.00 6.71
C VAL A 187 -17.66 -1.49 7.82
N PRO A 188 -17.89 -0.30 8.41
CA PRO A 188 -17.04 0.23 9.47
C PRO A 188 -17.03 -0.56 10.77
N GLU A 189 -18.10 -1.31 11.07
CA GLU A 189 -18.19 -2.14 12.27
C GLU A 189 -17.43 -3.46 12.14
N THR A 190 -17.23 -3.93 10.89
CA THR A 190 -16.65 -5.26 10.63
C THR A 190 -15.17 -5.23 10.35
N LEU A 191 -14.69 -4.16 9.72
CA LEU A 191 -13.35 -4.07 9.17
C LEU A 191 -12.65 -2.78 9.60
N GLN A 192 -11.38 -2.91 9.93
CA GLN A 192 -10.53 -1.76 10.14
C GLN A 192 -9.95 -1.30 8.79
N PRO A 193 -10.10 -0.02 8.40
CA PRO A 193 -9.64 0.50 7.12
C PRO A 193 -8.17 0.23 6.83
N ARG A 194 -7.31 0.29 7.87
CA ARG A 194 -5.86 0.05 7.75
C ARG A 194 -5.49 -1.32 7.13
N TYR A 195 -6.38 -2.28 7.17
CA TYR A 195 -6.15 -3.58 6.53
C TYR A 195 -6.13 -3.48 5.00
N PHE A 196 -6.77 -2.45 4.44
CA PHE A 196 -6.80 -2.18 3.01
C PHE A 196 -5.68 -1.24 2.52
N LEU A 197 -4.83 -0.74 3.43
CA LEU A 197 -3.67 0.07 3.04
C LEU A 197 -2.77 -0.62 1.99
N PRO A 198 -2.44 -1.93 2.11
CA PRO A 198 -1.64 -2.61 1.07
C PRO A 198 -2.29 -2.57 -0.30
N LEU A 199 -3.63 -2.68 -0.38
CA LEU A 199 -4.38 -2.61 -1.63
C LEU A 199 -4.26 -1.23 -2.29
N LEU A 200 -4.39 -0.15 -1.50
CA LEU A 200 -4.23 1.22 -2.01
C LEU A 200 -2.79 1.48 -2.47
N VAL A 201 -1.79 1.01 -1.73
CA VAL A 201 -0.39 1.17 -2.14
C VAL A 201 -0.12 0.41 -3.44
N ILE A 202 -0.62 -0.83 -3.60
CA ILE A 202 -0.52 -1.55 -4.87
C ILE A 202 -1.24 -0.79 -5.98
N ALA A 203 -2.41 -0.22 -5.73
CA ALA A 203 -3.13 0.60 -6.70
C ALA A 203 -2.31 1.80 -7.17
N ALA A 204 -1.68 2.53 -6.24
CA ALA A 204 -0.78 3.64 -6.58
C ALA A 204 0.42 3.16 -7.40
N MET A 205 1.06 2.05 -7.01
CA MET A 205 2.19 1.48 -7.76
C MET A 205 1.79 1.05 -9.17
N VAL A 206 0.65 0.38 -9.34
CA VAL A 206 0.10 0.02 -10.66
C VAL A 206 -0.21 1.27 -11.47
N ALA A 207 -0.80 2.30 -10.85
CA ALA A 207 -1.12 3.56 -11.53
C ALA A 207 0.14 4.26 -12.07
N VAL A 208 1.21 4.36 -11.27
CA VAL A 208 2.46 5.03 -11.67
C VAL A 208 3.39 4.14 -12.49
N SER A 209 3.15 2.82 -12.56
CA SER A 209 3.97 1.93 -13.38
C SER A 209 3.72 2.16 -14.86
N GLU A 210 4.78 2.18 -15.67
CA GLU A 210 4.69 2.23 -17.12
C GLU A 210 5.46 1.07 -17.76
N ASN A 211 4.96 0.63 -18.92
CA ASN A 211 5.58 -0.44 -19.68
C ASN A 211 6.74 0.04 -20.55
N ASN A 212 6.87 1.35 -20.74
CA ASN A 212 7.90 1.98 -21.55
C ASN A 212 8.91 2.73 -20.66
N GLU A 213 10.10 2.96 -21.20
CA GLU A 213 11.20 3.67 -20.53
C GLU A 213 10.86 5.13 -20.18
N ASP A 214 9.83 5.69 -20.84
CA ASP A 214 9.28 7.03 -20.57
C ASP A 214 8.29 7.00 -19.39
N GLY A 215 8.72 6.62 -18.20
CA GLY A 215 7.89 6.63 -16.98
C GLY A 215 7.23 7.99 -16.70
N PRO A 216 6.23 8.07 -15.82
CA PRO A 216 5.55 9.33 -15.52
C PRO A 216 6.56 10.33 -15.02
N GLN A 217 6.87 11.31 -15.86
CA GLN A 217 7.74 12.41 -15.48
C GLN A 217 6.94 13.36 -14.59
N LEU A 218 7.24 13.33 -13.31
CA LEU A 218 6.77 14.36 -12.39
C LEU A 218 7.56 15.63 -12.65
N ARG A 219 6.87 16.74 -12.89
CA ARG A 219 7.54 18.06 -12.88
C ARG A 219 8.08 18.32 -11.47
N LEU A 220 9.18 19.06 -11.35
CA LEU A 220 9.80 19.36 -10.07
C LEU A 220 8.78 19.87 -9.02
N ALA A 221 7.91 20.78 -9.42
CA ALA A 221 6.87 21.31 -8.53
C ALA A 221 5.91 20.21 -8.00
N GLN A 222 5.54 19.25 -8.86
CA GLN A 222 4.70 18.11 -8.46
C GLN A 222 5.44 17.19 -7.49
N ALA A 223 6.71 16.89 -7.79
CA ALA A 223 7.57 16.09 -6.93
C ALA A 223 7.75 16.74 -5.55
N LEU A 224 8.00 18.04 -5.49
CA LEU A 224 8.11 18.81 -4.25
C LEU A 224 6.80 18.84 -3.48
N LEU A 225 5.66 19.02 -4.15
CA LEU A 225 4.35 19.04 -3.50
C LEU A 225 4.03 17.69 -2.84
N VAL A 226 4.25 16.58 -3.56
CA VAL A 226 4.03 15.22 -3.00
C VAL A 226 4.98 14.97 -1.84
N THR A 227 6.26 15.32 -2.00
CA THR A 227 7.28 15.12 -0.96
C THR A 227 6.91 15.90 0.31
N ALA A 228 6.57 17.16 0.18
CA ALA A 228 6.18 18.00 1.31
C ALA A 228 4.89 17.48 1.99
N SER A 229 3.87 17.18 1.18
CA SER A 229 2.58 16.67 1.70
C SER A 229 2.74 15.35 2.44
N MET A 230 3.45 14.39 1.86
CA MET A 230 3.71 13.10 2.50
C MET A 230 4.62 13.24 3.72
N GLY A 231 5.64 14.11 3.66
CA GLY A 231 6.51 14.40 4.79
C GLY A 231 5.74 14.95 5.99
N VAL A 232 4.87 15.94 5.77
CA VAL A 232 4.03 16.52 6.83
C VAL A 232 3.03 15.49 7.36
N ALA A 233 2.36 14.73 6.46
CA ALA A 233 1.43 13.70 6.88
C ALA A 233 2.10 12.62 7.75
N HIS A 234 3.28 12.15 7.33
CA HIS A 234 4.05 11.16 8.07
C HIS A 234 4.54 11.70 9.42
N ALA A 235 5.12 12.90 9.45
CA ALA A 235 5.61 13.51 10.68
C ALA A 235 4.46 13.70 11.70
N ASN A 236 3.30 14.19 11.27
CA ASN A 236 2.13 14.30 12.14
C ASN A 236 1.63 12.95 12.66
N ALA A 237 1.55 11.93 11.79
CA ALA A 237 1.12 10.59 12.17
C ALA A 237 2.10 9.96 13.17
N LEU A 238 3.40 10.04 12.87
CA LEU A 238 4.47 9.52 13.73
C LEU A 238 4.48 10.21 15.09
N HIS A 239 4.45 11.55 15.11
CA HIS A 239 4.40 12.33 16.33
C HIS A 239 3.20 11.97 17.21
N THR A 240 2.00 11.90 16.61
CA THR A 240 0.77 11.57 17.33
C THR A 240 0.82 10.16 17.90
N ASN A 241 1.35 9.20 17.11
CA ASN A 241 1.48 7.81 17.56
C ASN A 241 2.54 7.66 18.66
N MET A 242 3.72 8.27 18.51
CA MET A 242 4.75 8.26 19.55
C MET A 242 4.22 8.88 20.84
N ARG A 243 3.55 10.02 20.75
CA ARG A 243 2.96 10.71 21.91
C ARG A 243 2.05 9.77 22.69
N ARG A 244 1.15 9.06 22.00
CA ARG A 244 0.25 8.10 22.63
C ARG A 244 0.97 7.06 23.49
N TYR A 245 2.08 6.54 23.00
CA TYR A 245 2.86 5.51 23.72
C TYR A 245 3.78 6.09 24.80
N LEU A 246 4.14 7.36 24.71
CA LEU A 246 5.05 8.02 25.65
C LEU A 246 4.32 8.61 26.86
N THR A 247 3.17 9.25 26.62
CA THR A 247 2.48 10.08 27.63
C THR A 247 0.95 9.86 27.66
N GLY A 248 0.43 8.88 26.93
CA GLY A 248 -1.00 8.70 26.76
C GLY A 248 -1.64 9.67 25.77
N ILE A 249 -2.98 9.60 25.63
CA ILE A 249 -3.76 10.40 24.68
C ILE A 249 -4.20 11.75 25.23
N ASP A 250 -4.13 11.95 26.51
CA ASP A 250 -4.58 13.14 27.25
C ASP A 250 -3.62 14.32 27.15
N LYS A 251 -2.32 14.07 26.94
CA LYS A 251 -1.29 15.09 26.82
C LYS A 251 -1.12 15.54 25.35
N LYS A 252 -1.12 16.87 25.12
CA LYS A 252 -1.06 17.45 23.76
C LYS A 252 0.21 18.29 23.49
N TRP A 253 1.28 18.08 24.24
CA TRP A 253 2.52 18.85 24.06
C TRP A 253 3.26 18.42 22.79
N PHE A 254 3.93 19.39 22.15
CA PHE A 254 4.76 19.09 20.97
C PHE A 254 6.06 18.36 21.34
N ASN A 255 6.68 18.74 22.46
CA ASN A 255 7.93 18.12 22.91
C ASN A 255 7.66 16.72 23.45
N LEU A 256 8.15 15.68 22.76
CA LEU A 256 7.99 14.28 23.14
C LEU A 256 8.86 13.88 24.34
N ASN A 257 9.83 14.73 24.76
CA ASN A 257 10.68 14.45 25.92
C ASN A 257 10.04 14.89 27.25
N THR A 258 8.87 15.54 27.21
CA THR A 258 8.19 16.03 28.43
C THR A 258 7.12 15.04 28.89
N ASN A 259 7.04 14.83 30.20
CA ASN A 259 6.06 13.96 30.86
C ASN A 259 6.05 12.53 30.28
N VAL A 260 7.23 11.98 30.00
CA VAL A 260 7.41 10.62 29.50
C VAL A 260 7.09 9.65 30.62
N GLU A 261 6.05 8.81 30.42
CA GLU A 261 5.67 7.78 31.38
C GLU A 261 6.48 6.50 31.16
N TRP A 262 6.82 6.21 29.90
CA TRP A 262 7.62 5.04 29.58
C TRP A 262 8.49 5.28 28.34
N TRP A 263 9.77 4.89 28.43
CA TRP A 263 10.74 4.87 27.34
C TRP A 263 11.90 3.94 27.68
N TRP A 264 12.55 3.40 26.69
CA TRP A 264 13.72 2.55 26.88
C TRP A 264 14.90 3.37 27.41
N SER A 265 15.52 2.94 28.49
CA SER A 265 16.68 3.65 29.11
C SER A 265 17.94 3.69 28.24
N TRP A 266 18.06 2.75 27.30
CA TRP A 266 19.17 2.64 26.34
C TRP A 266 18.94 3.43 25.06
N ALA A 267 17.73 3.84 24.75
CA ALA A 267 17.39 4.50 23.50
C ALA A 267 17.68 6.01 23.55
N PRO A 268 17.96 6.66 22.40
CA PRO A 268 18.04 8.10 22.31
C PRO A 268 16.72 8.77 22.76
N PRO A 269 16.75 10.05 23.17
CA PRO A 269 15.55 10.77 23.55
C PRO A 269 14.44 10.70 22.48
N PRO A 270 13.16 10.61 22.87
CA PRO A 270 12.04 10.46 21.93
C PRO A 270 12.02 11.47 20.78
N MET A 271 12.36 12.75 21.05
CA MET A 271 12.42 13.77 19.99
C MET A 271 13.51 13.51 18.96
N VAL A 272 14.64 12.91 19.37
CA VAL A 272 15.72 12.54 18.44
C VAL A 272 15.26 11.41 17.53
N VAL A 273 14.63 10.37 18.10
CA VAL A 273 14.08 9.25 17.34
C VAL A 273 13.00 9.74 16.35
N PHE A 274 12.13 10.63 16.80
CA PHE A 274 11.12 11.27 15.94
C PHE A 274 11.77 12.03 14.79
N GLY A 275 12.76 12.90 15.09
CA GLY A 275 13.43 13.72 14.08
C GLY A 275 14.16 12.88 13.03
N VAL A 276 14.89 11.85 13.47
CA VAL A 276 15.60 10.92 12.58
C VAL A 276 14.61 10.15 11.70
N ALA A 277 13.56 9.58 12.29
CA ALA A 277 12.59 8.80 11.53
C ALA A 277 11.81 9.65 10.51
N ALA A 278 11.37 10.85 10.90
CA ALA A 278 10.71 11.78 9.98
C ALA A 278 11.66 12.28 8.89
N GLY A 279 12.91 12.57 9.22
CA GLY A 279 13.94 12.99 8.27
C GLY A 279 14.30 11.89 7.26
N CYS A 280 14.50 10.67 7.72
CA CYS A 280 14.75 9.51 6.84
C CYS A 280 13.59 9.26 5.87
N PHE A 281 12.34 9.36 6.36
CA PHE A 281 11.18 9.21 5.49
C PHE A 281 11.12 10.31 4.43
N LEU A 282 11.29 11.58 4.85
CA LEU A 282 11.29 12.72 3.94
C LEU A 282 12.39 12.59 2.87
N LEU A 283 13.59 12.19 3.28
CA LEU A 283 14.71 11.95 2.36
C LEU A 283 14.40 10.83 1.37
N ALA A 284 13.83 9.72 1.84
CA ALA A 284 13.45 8.61 0.97
C ALA A 284 12.42 9.02 -0.08
N VAL A 285 11.40 9.79 0.30
CA VAL A 285 10.38 10.31 -0.63
C VAL A 285 10.99 11.32 -1.58
N ALA A 286 11.85 12.24 -1.10
CA ALA A 286 12.53 13.24 -1.92
C ALA A 286 13.41 12.59 -2.99
N LEU A 287 14.26 11.64 -2.60
CA LEU A 287 15.12 10.90 -3.52
C LEU A 287 14.33 10.13 -4.58
N SER A 288 13.22 9.52 -4.18
CA SER A 288 12.31 8.83 -5.10
C SER A 288 11.67 9.80 -6.08
N SER A 289 11.23 10.96 -5.61
CA SER A 289 10.57 11.98 -6.42
C SER A 289 11.54 12.65 -7.41
N VAL A 290 12.78 12.92 -6.98
CA VAL A 290 13.84 13.48 -7.86
C VAL A 290 14.21 12.49 -8.95
N ARG A 291 14.32 11.20 -8.66
CA ARG A 291 14.57 10.17 -9.69
C ARG A 291 13.45 10.08 -10.72
N LEU A 292 12.21 10.33 -10.33
CA LEU A 292 11.07 10.37 -11.24
C LEU A 292 11.04 11.65 -12.10
N SER A 293 11.69 12.73 -11.66
CA SER A 293 11.77 14.00 -12.41
C SER A 293 13.04 14.16 -13.25
N ALA A 294 14.11 13.45 -12.95
CA ALA A 294 15.44 13.65 -13.52
C ALA A 294 15.76 12.77 -14.76
N ARG A 295 14.79 12.11 -15.38
CA ARG A 295 15.06 11.42 -16.64
C ARG A 295 15.29 12.47 -17.75
N PRO A 296 16.47 12.48 -18.43
CA PRO A 296 16.75 13.43 -19.46
C PRO A 296 15.72 13.30 -20.59
N GLU A 297 15.25 14.44 -21.10
CA GLU A 297 14.68 14.51 -22.44
C GLU A 297 15.72 13.87 -23.37
N THR A 298 15.36 12.73 -23.96
CA THR A 298 16.17 12.13 -25.02
C THR A 298 16.39 13.24 -26.04
N GLU A 299 17.64 13.69 -26.24
CA GLU A 299 18.00 14.69 -27.21
C GLU A 299 17.22 14.40 -28.48
N ALA A 300 16.39 15.37 -28.88
CA ALA A 300 15.69 15.32 -30.14
C ALA A 300 16.77 15.16 -31.19
N VAL A 301 16.87 13.98 -31.80
CA VAL A 301 17.75 13.75 -32.94
C VAL A 301 17.42 14.86 -33.93
N PRO A 302 18.38 15.75 -34.25
CA PRO A 302 18.14 16.80 -35.21
C PRO A 302 17.66 16.13 -36.52
N PRO A 303 16.64 16.66 -37.19
CA PRO A 303 16.19 16.09 -38.46
C PRO A 303 17.40 16.03 -39.37
N SER A 304 17.78 14.81 -39.80
CA SER A 304 18.80 14.58 -40.78
C SER A 304 18.41 15.38 -42.01
N GLY A 305 19.13 16.51 -42.24
CA GLY A 305 18.92 17.39 -43.38
C GLY A 305 18.94 16.56 -44.67
N GLN A 306 17.92 16.78 -45.45
CA GLN A 306 17.89 16.43 -46.86
C GLN A 306 18.75 17.37 -47.67
#